data_0a6cecaab6ccbde05bcc1c1bebabde10
#
_entry.id   0a6cecaab6ccbde05bcc1c1bebabde10
#
_cell.length_a   1.000
_cell.length_b   1.000
_cell.length_c   1.000
_cell.angle_alpha   90.00
_cell.angle_beta   90.00
_cell.angle_gamma   90.00
#
_symmetry.space_group_name_H-M   'P 1'
#
loop_
_entity.id
_entity.type
_entity.pdbx_description
1 polymer ?
#
loop_
_entity_poly.entity_id
_entity_poly.type
_entity_poly.pdbx_seq_one_letter_code
_entity_poly.pdbx_strand_id
1 'polypeptide(L)'
;MDLHDVPRGPGRLPVLGHSWKMSRDPVQFMVDLADIGKIVRVDIGSLAVYVITDFELLHRMLVENPDAYERGLLFERIRLIFGESLIVADGQQHRDLRRMLQPAFHRPKLENYAPIIKRNADALANSWQPGQIVEARAALLELVITNLLESMFSHKPDAAELQLISSLISDIGAGAIVGSILPKKLASLPLRVNRKFLSAGTQLRGYCQELIVARRASGDRRDDLIDTLLYSPENEHHSDKFLAEQAVTILFGGIDATTATLTWVLYEVSQRPAVASTLRQEIFAAGELGPQSLDQLDFLNRFLNEVTRIHSPLLQTRRSTTAVELGGFTFPEGTNIGYSIAAIHRNPHLFTEPDTFDPDRWSPTGSAAKCKSFAPFSIGNQKCIGHNYAWIALQTTVHSLLSKWEFQPVATEKLRRVMGPIPAMGRLPLEVRPVSVLSPRQKL
;
A
#
# COMPACT_ATOMS: atom_id res chain seq x y z
N MET A 1 32.40 -0.23 13.75
CA MET A 1 32.73 0.91 12.85
C MET A 1 31.83 2.08 13.24
N ASP A 2 32.36 3.30 13.13
CA ASP A 2 31.61 4.51 13.44
C ASP A 2 30.64 4.90 12.32
N LEU A 3 29.65 5.74 12.63
CA LEU A 3 28.70 6.24 11.64
C LEU A 3 29.34 7.04 10.49
N HIS A 4 30.55 7.54 10.67
CA HIS A 4 31.33 8.23 9.64
C HIS A 4 31.79 7.27 8.53
N ASP A 5 31.93 6.00 8.85
CA ASP A 5 32.39 4.95 7.92
C ASP A 5 31.23 4.42 7.04
N VAL A 6 29.97 4.75 7.37
CA VAL A 6 28.83 4.33 6.55
C VAL A 6 28.88 5.03 5.20
N PRO A 7 28.89 4.27 4.08
CA PRO A 7 28.97 4.86 2.75
C PRO A 7 27.79 5.78 2.49
N ARG A 8 28.04 6.88 1.76
CA ARG A 8 27.02 7.89 1.46
C ARG A 8 26.49 7.70 0.04
N GLY A 9 25.17 7.88 -0.12
CA GLY A 9 24.50 7.88 -1.41
C GLY A 9 25.04 8.96 -2.36
N PRO A 10 24.92 8.78 -3.69
CA PRO A 10 25.45 9.71 -4.68
C PRO A 10 24.53 10.91 -4.93
N GLY A 11 25.12 12.05 -5.32
CA GLY A 11 24.36 13.23 -5.74
C GLY A 11 23.83 14.09 -4.60
N ARG A 12 24.52 14.11 -3.46
CA ARG A 12 24.22 15.02 -2.35
C ARG A 12 24.49 16.48 -2.76
N LEU A 13 23.49 17.35 -2.54
CA LEU A 13 23.61 18.79 -2.72
C LEU A 13 23.72 19.51 -1.37
N PRO A 14 24.37 20.69 -1.32
CA PRO A 14 24.31 21.54 -0.13
C PRO A 14 22.86 21.85 0.23
N VAL A 15 22.53 21.89 1.53
CA VAL A 15 21.20 22.17 2.10
C VAL A 15 20.13 21.13 1.77
N LEU A 16 20.00 20.71 0.50
CA LEU A 16 18.96 19.79 0.04
C LEU A 16 19.29 18.30 0.29
N GLY A 17 20.56 17.99 0.58
CA GLY A 17 20.98 16.59 0.68
C GLY A 17 20.73 15.84 -0.62
N HIS A 18 20.10 14.66 -0.55
CA HIS A 18 19.73 13.83 -1.70
C HIS A 18 18.28 14.07 -2.18
N SER A 19 17.53 14.98 -1.54
CA SER A 19 16.09 15.19 -1.84
C SER A 19 15.85 15.52 -3.31
N TRP A 20 16.76 16.25 -3.97
CA TRP A 20 16.66 16.57 -5.40
C TRP A 20 16.75 15.32 -6.28
N LYS A 21 17.72 14.42 -6.03
CA LYS A 21 17.89 13.19 -6.81
C LYS A 21 16.72 12.23 -6.57
N MET A 22 16.27 12.14 -5.30
CA MET A 22 15.09 11.35 -4.93
C MET A 22 13.81 11.85 -5.58
N SER A 23 13.64 13.16 -5.79
CA SER A 23 12.42 13.71 -6.42
C SER A 23 12.35 13.45 -7.92
N ARG A 24 13.47 13.21 -8.60
CA ARG A 24 13.52 12.94 -10.03
C ARG A 24 13.17 11.49 -10.39
N ASP A 25 13.85 10.56 -9.75
CA ASP A 25 13.58 9.13 -9.88
C ASP A 25 13.80 8.45 -8.53
N PRO A 26 12.77 8.41 -7.68
CA PRO A 26 12.89 7.89 -6.33
C PRO A 26 13.14 6.38 -6.30
N VAL A 27 12.60 5.63 -7.26
CA VAL A 27 12.76 4.17 -7.31
C VAL A 27 14.20 3.84 -7.69
N GLN A 28 14.68 4.40 -8.81
CA GLN A 28 16.05 4.14 -9.26
C GLN A 28 17.08 4.62 -8.24
N PHE A 29 16.83 5.77 -7.58
CA PHE A 29 17.71 6.22 -6.52
C PHE A 29 17.85 5.21 -5.39
N MET A 30 16.75 4.59 -4.94
CA MET A 30 16.79 3.57 -3.89
C MET A 30 17.45 2.27 -4.35
N VAL A 31 17.22 1.87 -5.61
CA VAL A 31 17.87 0.70 -6.20
C VAL A 31 19.38 0.90 -6.30
N ASP A 32 19.84 2.05 -6.78
CA ASP A 32 21.27 2.39 -6.89
C ASP A 32 22.01 2.32 -5.53
N LEU A 33 21.31 2.46 -4.40
CA LEU A 33 21.93 2.36 -3.08
C LEU A 33 22.44 0.94 -2.79
N ALA A 34 21.81 -0.09 -3.34
CA ALA A 34 22.22 -1.49 -3.11
C ALA A 34 23.61 -1.79 -3.68
N ASP A 35 24.01 -1.10 -4.75
CA ASP A 35 25.35 -1.24 -5.34
C ASP A 35 26.45 -0.57 -4.48
N ILE A 36 26.05 0.34 -3.57
CA ILE A 36 26.99 1.09 -2.72
C ILE A 36 27.30 0.32 -1.43
N GLY A 37 26.28 -0.34 -0.86
CA GLY A 37 26.44 -1.10 0.35
C GLY A 37 25.14 -1.56 0.99
N LYS A 38 25.25 -2.47 1.96
CA LYS A 38 24.08 -3.01 2.70
C LYS A 38 23.37 -1.99 3.58
N ILE A 39 24.07 -0.94 4.00
CA ILE A 39 23.54 0.24 4.69
C ILE A 39 24.19 1.45 4.05
N VAL A 40 23.40 2.41 3.61
CA VAL A 40 23.86 3.61 2.93
C VAL A 40 23.25 4.86 3.58
N ARG A 41 24.09 5.85 3.89
CA ARG A 41 23.62 7.12 4.41
C ARG A 41 23.00 7.97 3.31
N VAL A 42 21.76 8.39 3.53
CA VAL A 42 20.98 9.31 2.69
C VAL A 42 20.63 10.54 3.53
N ASP A 43 21.05 11.72 3.09
CA ASP A 43 20.71 12.97 3.76
C ASP A 43 19.44 13.56 3.10
N ILE A 44 18.34 13.69 3.84
CA ILE A 44 17.09 14.35 3.41
C ILE A 44 17.11 15.75 4.02
N GLY A 45 17.49 16.76 3.22
CA GLY A 45 17.85 18.06 3.76
C GLY A 45 19.06 17.93 4.71
N SER A 46 18.89 18.35 5.95
CA SER A 46 19.90 18.23 7.02
C SER A 46 19.81 16.91 7.80
N LEU A 47 18.80 16.08 7.54
CA LEU A 47 18.53 14.87 8.30
C LEU A 47 19.23 13.68 7.67
N ALA A 48 20.06 12.97 8.46
CA ALA A 48 20.64 11.71 8.04
C ALA A 48 19.68 10.55 8.27
N VAL A 49 19.50 9.72 7.24
CA VAL A 49 18.76 8.45 7.29
C VAL A 49 19.70 7.36 6.78
N TYR A 50 19.87 6.29 7.53
CA TYR A 50 20.69 5.15 7.17
C TYR A 50 19.81 4.07 6.55
N VAL A 51 19.88 3.93 5.22
CA VAL A 51 18.97 3.09 4.43
C VAL A 51 19.53 1.69 4.30
N ILE A 52 18.79 0.69 4.78
CA ILE A 52 19.08 -0.73 4.61
C ILE A 52 18.60 -1.16 3.22
N THR A 53 19.48 -1.82 2.48
CA THR A 53 19.25 -2.41 1.15
C THR A 53 19.39 -3.93 1.14
N ASP A 54 19.75 -4.50 2.29
CA ASP A 54 19.98 -5.94 2.50
C ASP A 54 18.85 -6.56 3.30
N PHE A 55 18.34 -7.71 2.84
CA PHE A 55 17.19 -8.36 3.47
C PHE A 55 17.52 -8.96 4.84
N GLU A 56 18.71 -9.52 5.04
CA GLU A 56 19.11 -10.11 6.32
C GLU A 56 19.20 -9.04 7.41
N LEU A 57 19.71 -7.85 7.07
CA LEU A 57 19.73 -6.73 8.01
C LEU A 57 18.32 -6.20 8.30
N LEU A 58 17.45 -6.18 7.31
CA LEU A 58 16.04 -5.86 7.51
C LEU A 58 15.36 -6.86 8.44
N HIS A 59 15.61 -8.16 8.25
CA HIS A 59 15.09 -9.23 9.10
C HIS A 59 15.56 -9.06 10.56
N ARG A 60 16.86 -8.82 10.77
CA ARG A 60 17.39 -8.54 12.12
C ARG A 60 16.70 -7.37 12.78
N MET A 61 16.47 -6.28 12.05
CA MET A 61 15.82 -5.08 12.58
C MET A 61 14.34 -5.32 12.92
N LEU A 62 13.57 -5.95 12.04
CA LEU A 62 12.11 -6.00 12.16
C LEU A 62 11.58 -7.27 12.84
N VAL A 63 12.38 -8.34 12.88
CA VAL A 63 11.95 -9.66 13.41
C VAL A 63 12.73 -10.03 14.66
N GLU A 64 14.07 -9.90 14.65
CA GLU A 64 14.90 -10.35 15.78
C GLU A 64 14.94 -9.30 16.90
N ASN A 65 14.99 -8.01 16.57
CA ASN A 65 15.11 -6.92 17.54
C ASN A 65 14.06 -5.81 17.34
N PRO A 66 12.76 -6.12 17.19
CA PRO A 66 11.74 -5.12 16.85
C PRO A 66 11.55 -4.04 17.92
N ASP A 67 11.76 -4.37 19.19
CA ASP A 67 11.53 -3.46 20.33
C ASP A 67 12.66 -2.42 20.50
N ALA A 68 13.80 -2.60 19.81
CA ALA A 68 14.88 -1.62 19.76
C ALA A 68 14.58 -0.45 18.79
N TYR A 69 13.42 -0.46 18.14
CA TYR A 69 13.06 0.52 17.12
C TYR A 69 11.60 0.96 17.25
N GLU A 70 11.38 2.26 17.11
CA GLU A 70 10.07 2.88 17.02
C GLU A 70 9.78 3.40 15.60
N ARG A 71 8.56 3.91 15.35
CA ARG A 71 8.19 4.60 14.12
C ARG A 71 9.12 5.78 13.88
N GLY A 72 9.72 5.83 12.70
CA GLY A 72 10.68 6.88 12.36
C GLY A 72 10.03 8.15 11.80
N LEU A 73 10.87 8.98 11.22
CA LEU A 73 10.57 10.31 10.73
C LEU A 73 9.29 10.42 9.91
N LEU A 74 9.02 9.47 9.00
CA LEU A 74 7.85 9.51 8.12
C LEU A 74 6.52 9.45 8.92
N PHE A 75 6.55 8.91 10.12
CA PHE A 75 5.37 8.75 10.97
C PHE A 75 5.13 9.93 11.91
N GLU A 76 6.13 10.77 12.21
CA GLU A 76 5.98 11.93 13.11
C GLU A 76 4.86 12.87 12.65
N ARG A 77 4.78 13.10 11.33
CA ARG A 77 3.79 14.02 10.77
C ARG A 77 2.39 13.42 10.70
N ILE A 78 2.28 12.18 10.29
CA ILE A 78 0.97 11.53 10.17
C ILE A 78 0.33 11.26 11.54
N ARG A 79 1.13 11.22 12.61
CA ARG A 79 0.63 11.16 14.01
C ARG A 79 -0.30 12.33 14.34
N LEU A 80 -0.11 13.50 13.73
CA LEU A 80 -1.02 14.66 13.91
C LEU A 80 -2.44 14.39 13.41
N ILE A 81 -2.59 13.49 12.42
CA ILE A 81 -3.88 13.11 11.85
C ILE A 81 -4.43 11.87 12.54
N PHE A 82 -3.59 10.84 12.71
CA PHE A 82 -4.03 9.52 13.13
C PHE A 82 -4.05 9.32 14.66
N GLY A 83 -3.62 10.34 15.43
CA GLY A 83 -3.65 10.28 16.89
C GLY A 83 -2.90 9.09 17.48
N GLU A 84 -3.55 8.32 18.35
CA GLU A 84 -3.00 7.14 19.02
C GLU A 84 -3.39 5.82 18.31
N SER A 85 -3.35 5.79 16.99
CA SER A 85 -3.82 4.65 16.21
C SER A 85 -2.72 3.65 15.86
N LEU A 86 -3.13 2.48 15.38
CA LEU A 86 -2.25 1.37 15.02
C LEU A 86 -1.10 1.77 14.09
N ILE A 87 -1.37 2.64 13.11
CA ILE A 87 -0.36 3.02 12.10
C ILE A 87 0.82 3.80 12.69
N VAL A 88 0.61 4.49 13.80
CA VAL A 88 1.61 5.33 14.46
C VAL A 88 2.09 4.78 15.80
N ALA A 89 1.47 3.72 16.30
CA ALA A 89 1.80 3.09 17.57
C ALA A 89 3.08 2.24 17.50
N ASP A 90 3.76 2.11 18.63
CA ASP A 90 4.98 1.33 18.78
C ASP A 90 4.90 0.42 20.03
N GLY A 91 5.81 -0.53 20.14
CA GLY A 91 6.01 -1.37 21.30
C GLY A 91 4.73 -2.07 21.78
N GLN A 92 4.40 -1.96 23.08
CA GLN A 92 3.24 -2.62 23.67
C GLN A 92 1.93 -2.04 23.14
N GLN A 93 1.83 -0.71 22.98
CA GLN A 93 0.64 -0.07 22.42
C GLN A 93 0.29 -0.62 21.03
N HIS A 94 1.29 -0.79 20.15
CA HIS A 94 1.08 -1.40 18.85
C HIS A 94 0.54 -2.83 18.96
N ARG A 95 1.09 -3.65 19.87
CA ARG A 95 0.65 -5.04 20.07
C ARG A 95 -0.81 -5.10 20.53
N ASP A 96 -1.21 -4.21 21.45
CA ASP A 96 -2.56 -4.17 21.99
C ASP A 96 -3.57 -3.69 20.93
N LEU A 97 -3.26 -2.60 20.20
CA LEU A 97 -4.09 -2.11 19.11
C LEU A 97 -4.21 -3.14 17.96
N ARG A 98 -3.11 -3.84 17.65
CA ARG A 98 -3.15 -4.90 16.65
C ARG A 98 -4.06 -6.05 17.08
N ARG A 99 -4.00 -6.48 18.36
CA ARG A 99 -4.88 -7.51 18.89
C ARG A 99 -6.34 -7.09 18.82
N MET A 100 -6.63 -5.84 19.15
CA MET A 100 -7.97 -5.24 19.09
C MET A 100 -8.55 -5.26 17.66
N LEU A 101 -7.75 -4.97 16.65
CA LEU A 101 -8.20 -4.85 15.25
C LEU A 101 -8.14 -6.17 14.47
N GLN A 102 -7.28 -7.09 14.88
CA GLN A 102 -7.00 -8.34 14.17
C GLN A 102 -8.26 -9.17 13.85
N PRO A 103 -9.30 -9.26 14.75
CA PRO A 103 -10.51 -10.04 14.47
C PRO A 103 -11.25 -9.61 13.22
N ALA A 104 -11.24 -8.32 12.85
CA ALA A 104 -11.86 -7.81 11.62
C ALA A 104 -11.19 -8.35 10.33
N PHE A 105 -9.97 -8.91 10.44
CA PHE A 105 -9.18 -9.44 9.33
C PHE A 105 -9.04 -10.98 9.37
N HIS A 106 -9.79 -11.65 10.24
CA HIS A 106 -9.80 -13.11 10.29
C HIS A 106 -10.56 -13.70 9.10
N ARG A 107 -10.19 -14.92 8.72
CA ARG A 107 -10.72 -15.61 7.52
C ARG A 107 -12.25 -15.57 7.40
N PRO A 108 -13.06 -15.87 8.45
CA PRO A 108 -14.51 -15.80 8.34
C PRO A 108 -15.06 -14.43 7.94
N LYS A 109 -14.44 -13.35 8.47
CA LYS A 109 -14.82 -11.98 8.09
C LYS A 109 -14.47 -11.69 6.63
N LEU A 110 -13.30 -12.12 6.19
CA LEU A 110 -12.84 -11.94 4.82
C LEU A 110 -13.75 -12.67 3.83
N GLU A 111 -14.26 -13.84 4.18
CA GLU A 111 -15.24 -14.59 3.40
C GLU A 111 -16.56 -13.82 3.23
N ASN A 112 -16.98 -13.03 4.24
CA ASN A 112 -18.14 -12.15 4.15
C ASN A 112 -17.86 -10.89 3.30
N TYR A 113 -16.62 -10.40 3.25
CA TYR A 113 -16.26 -9.21 2.47
C TYR A 113 -16.13 -9.50 0.96
N ALA A 114 -15.68 -10.70 0.60
CA ALA A 114 -15.41 -11.04 -0.80
C ALA A 114 -16.63 -10.89 -1.74
N PRO A 115 -17.86 -11.29 -1.39
CA PRO A 115 -19.05 -11.06 -2.22
C PRO A 115 -19.38 -9.58 -2.42
N ILE A 116 -19.11 -8.73 -1.41
CA ILE A 116 -19.34 -7.29 -1.50
C ILE A 116 -18.36 -6.70 -2.50
N ILE A 117 -17.07 -7.04 -2.37
CA ILE A 117 -16.00 -6.60 -3.28
C ILE A 117 -16.31 -7.04 -4.72
N LYS A 118 -16.75 -8.29 -4.90
CA LYS A 118 -17.13 -8.82 -6.22
C LYS A 118 -18.27 -8.03 -6.84
N ARG A 119 -19.36 -7.83 -6.11
CA ARG A 119 -20.52 -7.07 -6.59
C ARG A 119 -20.11 -5.66 -7.03
N ASN A 120 -19.27 -4.98 -6.28
CA ASN A 120 -18.85 -3.62 -6.59
C ASN A 120 -17.88 -3.59 -7.79
N ALA A 121 -16.97 -4.55 -7.90
CA ALA A 121 -16.09 -4.69 -9.05
C ALA A 121 -16.88 -5.04 -10.33
N ASP A 122 -17.88 -5.90 -10.25
CA ASP A 122 -18.79 -6.23 -11.36
C ASP A 122 -19.63 -5.01 -11.76
N ALA A 123 -20.11 -4.23 -10.79
CA ALA A 123 -20.84 -2.99 -11.07
C ALA A 123 -19.96 -1.98 -11.82
N LEU A 124 -18.71 -1.80 -11.41
CA LEU A 124 -17.74 -0.97 -12.14
C LEU A 124 -17.51 -1.50 -13.55
N ALA A 125 -17.24 -2.80 -13.72
CA ALA A 125 -17.05 -3.41 -15.04
C ALA A 125 -18.29 -3.24 -15.95
N ASN A 126 -19.50 -3.26 -15.37
CA ASN A 126 -20.77 -3.08 -16.08
C ASN A 126 -21.07 -1.63 -16.45
N SER A 127 -20.44 -0.65 -15.79
CA SER A 127 -20.68 0.77 -16.06
C SER A 127 -19.97 1.29 -17.31
N TRP A 128 -18.96 0.57 -17.79
CA TRP A 128 -18.18 0.98 -18.96
C TRP A 128 -18.81 0.57 -20.28
N GLN A 129 -18.48 1.32 -21.34
CA GLN A 129 -18.98 1.10 -22.70
C GLN A 129 -17.83 0.73 -23.65
N PRO A 130 -18.08 -0.09 -24.69
CA PRO A 130 -17.07 -0.41 -25.71
C PRO A 130 -16.44 0.83 -26.33
N GLY A 131 -15.11 0.92 -26.38
CA GLY A 131 -14.35 2.04 -26.91
C GLY A 131 -14.29 3.27 -26.01
N GLN A 132 -14.87 3.21 -24.81
CA GLN A 132 -14.75 4.30 -23.84
C GLN A 132 -13.31 4.44 -23.36
N ILE A 133 -12.85 5.70 -23.24
CA ILE A 133 -11.61 6.03 -22.51
C ILE A 133 -11.99 6.28 -21.06
N VAL A 134 -11.50 5.42 -20.17
CA VAL A 134 -11.71 5.53 -18.73
C VAL A 134 -10.44 6.07 -18.05
N GLU A 135 -10.60 6.92 -17.05
CA GLU A 135 -9.50 7.26 -16.16
C GLU A 135 -9.43 6.19 -15.05
N ALA A 136 -8.63 5.16 -15.30
CA ALA A 136 -8.63 3.94 -14.49
C ALA A 136 -8.29 4.19 -13.03
N ARG A 137 -7.34 5.10 -12.72
CA ARG A 137 -6.96 5.38 -11.33
C ARG A 137 -8.10 6.00 -10.52
N ALA A 138 -8.86 6.94 -11.11
CA ALA A 138 -10.00 7.55 -10.42
C ALA A 138 -11.12 6.52 -10.18
N ALA A 139 -11.45 5.72 -11.20
CA ALA A 139 -12.46 4.67 -11.09
C ALA A 139 -12.08 3.61 -10.03
N LEU A 140 -10.80 3.22 -9.98
CA LEU A 140 -10.29 2.29 -8.98
C LEU A 140 -10.28 2.89 -7.57
N LEU A 141 -10.00 4.20 -7.43
CA LEU A 141 -10.06 4.89 -6.14
C LEU A 141 -11.49 4.86 -5.57
N GLU A 142 -12.48 5.20 -6.37
CA GLU A 142 -13.89 5.16 -5.97
C GLU A 142 -14.34 3.72 -5.63
N LEU A 143 -13.92 2.73 -6.42
CA LEU A 143 -14.18 1.31 -6.15
C LEU A 143 -13.58 0.89 -4.80
N VAL A 144 -12.32 1.24 -4.52
CA VAL A 144 -11.64 0.85 -3.28
C VAL A 144 -12.28 1.51 -2.06
N ILE A 145 -12.67 2.80 -2.16
CA ILE A 145 -13.42 3.50 -1.10
C ILE A 145 -14.74 2.78 -0.84
N THR A 146 -15.50 2.49 -1.90
CA THR A 146 -16.80 1.78 -1.79
C THR A 146 -16.61 0.41 -1.15
N ASN A 147 -15.63 -0.37 -1.61
CA ASN A 147 -15.35 -1.70 -1.06
C ASN A 147 -15.06 -1.65 0.44
N LEU A 148 -14.20 -0.73 0.89
CA LEU A 148 -13.86 -0.61 2.31
C LEU A 148 -15.07 -0.17 3.14
N LEU A 149 -15.81 0.85 2.70
CA LEU A 149 -16.95 1.35 3.44
C LEU A 149 -18.08 0.31 3.50
N GLU A 150 -18.40 -0.37 2.42
CA GLU A 150 -19.46 -1.36 2.43
C GLU A 150 -19.07 -2.65 3.18
N SER A 151 -17.82 -3.13 3.02
CA SER A 151 -17.42 -4.39 3.64
C SER A 151 -17.05 -4.24 5.12
N MET A 152 -16.27 -3.23 5.47
CA MET A 152 -15.71 -3.09 6.81
C MET A 152 -16.51 -2.13 7.71
N PHE A 153 -17.30 -1.22 7.13
CA PHE A 153 -18.10 -0.25 7.88
C PHE A 153 -19.61 -0.45 7.69
N SER A 154 -20.01 -1.40 6.82
CA SER A 154 -21.42 -1.66 6.43
C SER A 154 -22.16 -0.36 6.07
N HIS A 155 -21.44 0.55 5.39
CA HIS A 155 -21.93 1.84 4.95
C HIS A 155 -21.78 1.98 3.43
N LYS A 156 -22.90 2.24 2.74
CA LYS A 156 -22.90 2.48 1.30
C LYS A 156 -22.72 3.98 1.05
N PRO A 157 -21.57 4.42 0.52
CA PRO A 157 -21.34 5.83 0.28
C PRO A 157 -22.17 6.36 -0.89
N ASP A 158 -22.60 7.60 -0.79
CA ASP A 158 -23.15 8.34 -1.92
C ASP A 158 -22.04 9.03 -2.76
N ALA A 159 -22.41 9.67 -3.86
CA ALA A 159 -21.45 10.33 -4.74
C ALA A 159 -20.70 11.50 -4.08
N ALA A 160 -21.36 12.21 -3.16
CA ALA A 160 -20.74 13.34 -2.45
C ALA A 160 -19.71 12.84 -1.43
N GLU A 161 -20.02 11.76 -0.72
CA GLU A 161 -19.09 11.09 0.19
C GLU A 161 -17.85 10.53 -0.54
N LEU A 162 -18.04 9.90 -1.71
CA LEU A 162 -16.94 9.42 -2.54
C LEU A 162 -16.02 10.55 -2.98
N GLN A 163 -16.56 11.67 -3.45
CA GLN A 163 -15.79 12.85 -3.82
C GLN A 163 -15.05 13.45 -2.61
N LEU A 164 -15.73 13.57 -1.48
CA LEU A 164 -15.15 14.07 -0.24
C LEU A 164 -13.95 13.20 0.18
N ILE A 165 -14.15 11.91 0.35
CA ILE A 165 -13.11 10.99 0.82
C ILE A 165 -11.94 10.95 -0.17
N SER A 166 -12.18 10.91 -1.48
CA SER A 166 -11.15 10.96 -2.52
C SER A 166 -10.29 12.22 -2.40
N SER A 167 -10.91 13.38 -2.16
CA SER A 167 -10.21 14.64 -1.94
C SER A 167 -9.39 14.63 -0.65
N LEU A 168 -9.96 14.13 0.45
CA LEU A 168 -9.28 14.06 1.75
C LEU A 168 -8.05 13.14 1.69
N ILE A 169 -8.17 11.97 1.08
CA ILE A 169 -7.04 11.03 0.89
C ILE A 169 -5.92 11.69 0.08
N SER A 170 -6.27 12.39 -1.01
CA SER A 170 -5.30 13.11 -1.84
C SER A 170 -4.57 14.23 -1.06
N ASP A 171 -5.28 15.04 -0.29
CA ASP A 171 -4.70 16.13 0.51
C ASP A 171 -3.83 15.59 1.66
N ILE A 172 -4.21 14.46 2.27
CA ILE A 172 -3.40 13.77 3.29
C ILE A 172 -2.11 13.23 2.66
N GLY A 173 -2.20 12.53 1.54
CA GLY A 173 -1.04 11.98 0.84
C GLY A 173 -0.04 13.07 0.44
N ALA A 174 -0.52 14.13 -0.22
CA ALA A 174 0.31 15.26 -0.63
C ALA A 174 0.98 15.95 0.57
N GLY A 175 0.25 16.18 1.65
CA GLY A 175 0.77 16.82 2.84
C GLY A 175 1.79 15.96 3.60
N ALA A 176 1.60 14.66 3.65
CA ALA A 176 2.54 13.72 4.28
C ALA A 176 3.90 13.75 3.56
N ILE A 177 3.90 13.72 2.22
CA ILE A 177 5.13 13.76 1.41
C ILE A 177 5.87 15.09 1.60
N VAL A 178 5.18 16.21 1.41
CA VAL A 178 5.78 17.54 1.54
C VAL A 178 6.40 17.72 2.93
N GLY A 179 5.71 17.28 3.97
CA GLY A 179 6.21 17.38 5.33
C GLY A 179 7.39 16.47 5.65
N SER A 180 7.59 15.39 4.91
CA SER A 180 8.73 14.48 5.07
C SER A 180 10.00 15.03 4.41
N ILE A 181 9.86 15.90 3.41
CA ILE A 181 10.99 16.49 2.66
C ILE A 181 11.41 17.83 3.24
N LEU A 182 10.48 18.61 3.79
CA LEU A 182 10.75 19.94 4.32
C LEU A 182 11.44 19.87 5.70
N PRO A 183 12.37 20.79 5.99
CA PRO A 183 12.89 20.99 7.35
C PRO A 183 11.75 21.21 8.34
N LYS A 184 11.87 20.66 9.57
CA LYS A 184 10.80 20.74 10.61
C LYS A 184 10.24 22.16 10.82
N LYS A 185 11.11 23.19 10.80
CA LYS A 185 10.71 24.61 10.95
C LYS A 185 9.82 25.09 9.79
N LEU A 186 10.04 24.63 8.56
CA LEU A 186 9.23 24.98 7.39
C LEU A 186 7.98 24.10 7.30
N ALA A 187 8.06 22.86 7.73
CA ALA A 187 6.93 21.92 7.78
C ALA A 187 5.84 22.37 8.77
N SER A 188 6.17 23.17 9.79
CA SER A 188 5.22 23.72 10.77
C SER A 188 4.56 25.04 10.33
N LEU A 189 5.04 25.68 9.26
CA LEU A 189 4.43 26.91 8.78
C LEU A 189 3.01 26.68 8.23
N PRO A 190 2.10 27.66 8.34
CA PRO A 190 0.71 27.55 7.87
C PRO A 190 0.61 27.68 6.34
N LEU A 191 1.44 26.92 5.63
CA LEU A 191 1.37 26.81 4.18
C LEU A 191 0.05 26.17 3.75
N ARG A 192 -0.42 26.49 2.55
CA ARG A 192 -1.70 25.95 2.02
C ARG A 192 -1.75 24.42 2.09
N VAL A 193 -0.66 23.72 1.75
CA VAL A 193 -0.55 22.28 1.82
C VAL A 193 -0.68 21.75 3.25
N ASN A 194 -0.09 22.45 4.23
CA ASN A 194 -0.15 22.06 5.64
C ASN A 194 -1.57 22.24 6.21
N ARG A 195 -2.22 23.35 5.87
CA ARG A 195 -3.62 23.59 6.28
C ARG A 195 -4.57 22.55 5.69
N LYS A 196 -4.42 22.22 4.40
CA LYS A 196 -5.20 21.18 3.75
C LYS A 196 -4.98 19.81 4.39
N PHE A 197 -3.73 19.44 4.68
CA PHE A 197 -3.37 18.20 5.34
C PHE A 197 -4.07 18.06 6.72
N LEU A 198 -3.97 19.08 7.57
CA LEU A 198 -4.58 19.04 8.91
C LEU A 198 -6.11 19.05 8.84
N SER A 199 -6.67 19.89 7.96
CA SER A 199 -8.12 19.95 7.74
C SER A 199 -8.67 18.62 7.23
N ALA A 200 -7.99 18.00 6.25
CA ALA A 200 -8.39 16.71 5.70
C ALA A 200 -8.37 15.60 6.76
N GLY A 201 -7.32 15.57 7.60
CA GLY A 201 -7.27 14.61 8.71
C GLY A 201 -8.37 14.81 9.74
N THR A 202 -8.72 16.06 10.06
CA THR A 202 -9.82 16.37 10.97
C THR A 202 -11.17 15.94 10.39
N GLN A 203 -11.41 16.23 9.12
CA GLN A 203 -12.66 15.86 8.44
C GLN A 203 -12.78 14.32 8.32
N LEU A 204 -11.72 13.61 7.96
CA LEU A 204 -11.77 12.16 7.85
C LEU A 204 -12.03 11.48 9.21
N ARG A 205 -11.44 12.01 10.30
CA ARG A 205 -11.77 11.55 11.67
C ARG A 205 -13.20 11.83 12.05
N GLY A 206 -13.71 13.03 11.75
CA GLY A 206 -15.12 13.39 11.96
C GLY A 206 -16.07 12.42 11.28
N TYR A 207 -15.81 12.14 10.00
CA TYR A 207 -16.58 11.17 9.22
C TYR A 207 -16.60 9.77 9.87
N CYS A 208 -15.44 9.24 10.25
CA CYS A 208 -15.39 7.94 10.93
C CYS A 208 -16.08 7.97 12.31
N GLN A 209 -15.97 9.09 13.04
CA GLN A 209 -16.63 9.25 14.33
C GLN A 209 -18.17 9.28 14.17
N GLU A 210 -18.69 9.93 13.16
CA GLU A 210 -20.12 9.93 12.85
C GLU A 210 -20.64 8.52 12.56
N LEU A 211 -19.91 7.70 11.79
CA LEU A 211 -20.27 6.30 11.55
C LEU A 211 -20.30 5.46 12.83
N ILE A 212 -19.33 5.66 13.71
CA ILE A 212 -19.24 4.94 15.02
C ILE A 212 -20.40 5.36 15.92
N VAL A 213 -20.65 6.67 16.08
CA VAL A 213 -21.74 7.21 16.89
C VAL A 213 -23.10 6.73 16.38
N ALA A 214 -23.32 6.78 15.07
CA ALA A 214 -24.56 6.31 14.46
C ALA A 214 -24.80 4.82 14.72
N ARG A 215 -23.74 3.97 14.59
CA ARG A 215 -23.82 2.54 14.86
C ARG A 215 -24.11 2.26 16.35
N ARG A 216 -23.45 2.98 17.26
CA ARG A 216 -23.69 2.85 18.70
C ARG A 216 -25.12 3.22 19.07
N ALA A 217 -25.64 4.31 18.46
CA ALA A 217 -27.00 4.79 18.73
C ALA A 217 -28.07 3.84 18.18
N SER A 218 -27.86 3.22 17.01
CA SER A 218 -28.81 2.24 16.45
C SER A 218 -28.79 0.89 17.17
N GLY A 219 -27.66 0.53 17.81
CA GLY A 219 -27.46 -0.79 18.41
C GLY A 219 -27.35 -1.95 17.40
N ASP A 220 -27.33 -1.64 16.10
CA ASP A 220 -27.23 -2.65 15.04
C ASP A 220 -25.93 -3.43 15.14
N ARG A 221 -26.01 -4.75 14.93
CA ARG A 221 -24.86 -5.65 14.81
C ARG A 221 -24.75 -6.13 13.37
N ARG A 222 -23.63 -5.85 12.72
CA ARG A 222 -23.41 -6.15 11.29
C ARG A 222 -22.18 -7.01 11.03
N ASP A 223 -21.51 -7.46 12.09
CA ASP A 223 -20.35 -8.33 12.05
C ASP A 223 -19.16 -7.76 11.24
N ASP A 224 -18.96 -6.45 11.30
CA ASP A 224 -17.94 -5.69 10.58
C ASP A 224 -16.83 -5.13 11.50
N LEU A 225 -16.00 -4.23 10.97
CA LEU A 225 -14.94 -3.55 11.73
C LEU A 225 -15.53 -2.68 12.85
N ILE A 226 -16.66 -1.98 12.59
CA ILE A 226 -17.27 -1.11 13.61
C ILE A 226 -17.76 -1.96 14.78
N ASP A 227 -18.34 -3.12 14.52
CA ASP A 227 -18.75 -4.04 15.60
C ASP A 227 -17.52 -4.54 16.39
N THR A 228 -16.43 -4.85 15.71
CA THR A 228 -15.16 -5.21 16.35
C THR A 228 -14.66 -4.09 17.27
N LEU A 229 -14.74 -2.83 16.81
CA LEU A 229 -14.33 -1.67 17.59
C LEU A 229 -15.25 -1.39 18.79
N LEU A 230 -16.57 -1.49 18.58
CA LEU A 230 -17.56 -1.10 19.59
C LEU A 230 -17.80 -2.15 20.67
N TYR A 231 -17.70 -3.44 20.30
CA TYR A 231 -18.30 -4.50 21.11
C TYR A 231 -17.32 -5.61 21.52
N SER A 232 -16.02 -5.48 21.19
CA SER A 232 -15.02 -6.35 21.79
C SER A 232 -14.88 -6.01 23.29
N PRO A 233 -14.79 -7.02 24.18
CA PRO A 233 -14.71 -6.79 25.62
C PRO A 233 -13.56 -5.85 26.03
N GLU A 234 -12.46 -5.87 25.30
CA GLU A 234 -11.32 -5.02 25.54
C GLU A 234 -11.59 -3.53 25.20
N ASN A 235 -12.67 -3.23 24.46
CA ASN A 235 -12.94 -1.91 23.88
C ASN A 235 -14.03 -1.11 24.60
N GLU A 236 -14.76 -1.70 25.52
CA GLU A 236 -15.90 -1.07 26.24
C GLU A 236 -15.55 0.26 26.92
N HIS A 237 -14.28 0.45 27.28
CA HIS A 237 -13.79 1.64 27.98
C HIS A 237 -13.25 2.73 27.06
N HIS A 238 -13.18 2.48 25.74
CA HIS A 238 -12.62 3.44 24.80
C HIS A 238 -13.65 4.47 24.32
N SER A 239 -13.21 5.72 24.20
CA SER A 239 -14.06 6.81 23.67
C SER A 239 -14.29 6.64 22.17
N ASP A 240 -15.42 7.17 21.66
CA ASP A 240 -15.73 7.18 20.22
C ASP A 240 -14.62 7.88 19.40
N LYS A 241 -13.98 8.90 19.98
CA LYS A 241 -12.82 9.55 19.34
C LYS A 241 -11.66 8.58 19.14
N PHE A 242 -11.29 7.80 20.15
CA PHE A 242 -10.21 6.82 20.05
C PHE A 242 -10.54 5.72 19.04
N LEU A 243 -11.79 5.22 19.05
CA LEU A 243 -12.24 4.23 18.07
C LEU A 243 -12.24 4.79 16.65
N ALA A 244 -12.62 6.06 16.47
CA ALA A 244 -12.54 6.74 15.17
C ALA A 244 -11.10 6.87 14.65
N GLU A 245 -10.12 7.11 15.51
CA GLU A 245 -8.70 7.13 15.13
C GLU A 245 -8.24 5.76 14.57
N GLN A 246 -8.74 4.65 15.17
CA GLN A 246 -8.47 3.31 14.63
C GLN A 246 -9.17 3.11 13.27
N ALA A 247 -10.43 3.51 13.14
CA ALA A 247 -11.21 3.40 11.91
C ALA A 247 -10.57 4.20 10.75
N VAL A 248 -10.13 5.44 11.00
CA VAL A 248 -9.40 6.28 10.02
C VAL A 248 -8.13 5.60 9.53
N THR A 249 -7.41 4.94 10.43
CA THR A 249 -6.18 4.21 10.09
C THR A 249 -6.45 3.09 9.09
N ILE A 250 -7.51 2.32 9.31
CA ILE A 250 -7.89 1.23 8.41
C ILE A 250 -8.38 1.78 7.06
N LEU A 251 -9.22 2.81 7.09
CA LEU A 251 -9.75 3.44 5.88
C LEU A 251 -8.62 4.03 5.02
N PHE A 252 -7.76 4.87 5.59
CA PHE A 252 -6.65 5.48 4.86
C PHE A 252 -5.65 4.45 4.35
N GLY A 253 -5.22 3.52 5.22
CA GLY A 253 -4.23 2.49 4.87
C GLY A 253 -4.71 1.55 3.78
N GLY A 254 -6.01 1.25 3.76
CA GLY A 254 -6.63 0.39 2.76
C GLY A 254 -6.86 1.08 1.41
N ILE A 255 -7.15 2.39 1.38
CA ILE A 255 -7.47 3.10 0.14
C ILE A 255 -6.23 3.34 -0.71
N ASP A 256 -5.22 4.02 -0.17
CA ASP A 256 -4.11 4.54 -0.98
C ASP A 256 -3.27 3.41 -1.60
N ALA A 257 -2.83 2.45 -0.78
CA ALA A 257 -1.99 1.34 -1.23
C ALA A 257 -2.72 0.41 -2.22
N THR A 258 -3.99 0.07 -1.95
CA THR A 258 -4.76 -0.82 -2.83
C THR A 258 -5.06 -0.16 -4.17
N THR A 259 -5.43 1.13 -4.17
CA THR A 259 -5.64 1.90 -5.41
C THR A 259 -4.36 1.97 -6.23
N ALA A 260 -3.21 2.25 -5.60
CA ALA A 260 -1.92 2.29 -6.28
C ALA A 260 -1.59 0.94 -6.93
N THR A 261 -1.76 -0.16 -6.19
CA THR A 261 -1.47 -1.51 -6.69
C THR A 261 -2.40 -1.90 -7.84
N LEU A 262 -3.72 -1.68 -7.73
CA LEU A 262 -4.67 -1.93 -8.81
C LEU A 262 -4.38 -1.09 -10.06
N THR A 263 -3.94 0.16 -9.88
CA THR A 263 -3.53 1.02 -11.01
C THR A 263 -2.34 0.42 -11.73
N TRP A 264 -1.34 -0.09 -11.00
CA TRP A 264 -0.21 -0.80 -11.58
C TRP A 264 -0.62 -2.11 -12.26
N VAL A 265 -1.55 -2.86 -11.68
CA VAL A 265 -2.13 -4.06 -12.31
C VAL A 265 -2.68 -3.74 -13.70
N LEU A 266 -3.55 -2.75 -13.83
CA LEU A 266 -4.12 -2.38 -15.13
C LEU A 266 -3.06 -1.82 -16.09
N TYR A 267 -2.07 -1.09 -15.58
CA TYR A 267 -0.94 -0.68 -16.40
C TYR A 267 -0.18 -1.88 -16.98
N GLU A 268 0.24 -2.82 -16.11
CA GLU A 268 1.03 -3.98 -16.55
C GLU A 268 0.24 -4.86 -17.52
N VAL A 269 -1.05 -5.06 -17.29
CA VAL A 269 -1.96 -5.75 -18.21
C VAL A 269 -2.04 -5.04 -19.56
N SER A 270 -2.17 -3.71 -19.57
CA SER A 270 -2.29 -2.93 -20.81
C SER A 270 -1.01 -2.92 -21.64
N GLN A 271 0.15 -3.05 -21.01
CA GLN A 271 1.46 -3.07 -21.69
C GLN A 271 1.88 -4.47 -22.18
N ARG A 272 1.22 -5.55 -21.73
CA ARG A 272 1.64 -6.94 -21.98
C ARG A 272 0.49 -7.82 -22.47
N PRO A 273 0.16 -7.77 -23.77
CA PRO A 273 -0.96 -8.53 -24.33
C PRO A 273 -0.89 -10.05 -24.10
N ALA A 274 0.32 -10.62 -24.11
CA ALA A 274 0.49 -12.06 -23.84
C ALA A 274 0.12 -12.42 -22.40
N VAL A 275 0.59 -11.64 -21.42
CA VAL A 275 0.24 -11.81 -19.99
C VAL A 275 -1.26 -11.62 -19.78
N ALA A 276 -1.84 -10.60 -20.40
CA ALA A 276 -3.28 -10.34 -20.34
C ALA A 276 -4.10 -11.50 -20.93
N SER A 277 -3.61 -12.13 -22.02
CA SER A 277 -4.26 -13.30 -22.61
C SER A 277 -4.24 -14.50 -21.67
N THR A 278 -3.08 -14.79 -21.06
CA THR A 278 -2.96 -15.90 -20.09
C THR A 278 -3.86 -15.70 -18.86
N LEU A 279 -3.90 -14.49 -18.32
CA LEU A 279 -4.80 -14.11 -17.20
C LEU A 279 -6.26 -14.38 -17.57
N ARG A 280 -6.69 -13.93 -18.75
CA ARG A 280 -8.07 -14.15 -19.20
C ARG A 280 -8.40 -15.62 -19.41
N GLN A 281 -7.48 -16.42 -19.94
CA GLN A 281 -7.68 -17.86 -20.12
C GLN A 281 -7.91 -18.54 -18.76
N GLU A 282 -7.10 -18.20 -17.74
CA GLU A 282 -7.28 -18.73 -16.38
C GLU A 282 -8.61 -18.27 -15.77
N ILE A 283 -8.95 -16.98 -15.89
CA ILE A 283 -10.20 -16.41 -15.38
C ILE A 283 -11.42 -17.07 -16.02
N PHE A 284 -11.43 -17.28 -17.34
CA PHE A 284 -12.53 -17.96 -18.02
C PHE A 284 -12.63 -19.43 -17.65
N ALA A 285 -11.51 -20.12 -17.43
CA ALA A 285 -11.49 -21.49 -16.97
C ALA A 285 -12.04 -21.65 -15.55
N ALA A 286 -11.80 -20.66 -14.69
CA ALA A 286 -12.29 -20.65 -13.30
C ALA A 286 -13.79 -20.37 -13.18
N GLY A 287 -14.39 -19.67 -14.16
CA GLY A 287 -15.81 -19.32 -14.14
C GLY A 287 -16.20 -18.35 -13.02
N GLU A 288 -17.34 -18.58 -12.38
CA GLU A 288 -17.79 -17.76 -11.26
C GLU A 288 -16.92 -18.00 -10.01
N LEU A 289 -16.42 -16.90 -9.42
CA LEU A 289 -15.60 -16.94 -8.22
C LEU A 289 -16.46 -17.18 -6.97
N GLY A 290 -16.20 -18.28 -6.28
CA GLY A 290 -16.44 -18.40 -4.85
C GLY A 290 -15.18 -17.98 -4.05
N PRO A 291 -15.29 -17.73 -2.73
CA PRO A 291 -14.14 -17.39 -1.90
C PRO A 291 -12.98 -18.41 -1.96
N GLN A 292 -13.29 -19.68 -2.19
CA GLN A 292 -12.32 -20.77 -2.30
C GLN A 292 -11.64 -20.85 -3.68
N SER A 293 -12.23 -20.22 -4.70
CA SER A 293 -11.66 -20.23 -6.06
C SER A 293 -10.50 -19.26 -6.23
N LEU A 294 -10.37 -18.25 -5.36
CA LEU A 294 -9.28 -17.28 -5.40
C LEU A 294 -7.91 -17.93 -5.24
N ASP A 295 -7.80 -18.94 -4.38
CA ASP A 295 -6.55 -19.68 -4.16
C ASP A 295 -6.15 -20.53 -5.38
N GLN A 296 -7.10 -20.84 -6.29
CA GLN A 296 -6.89 -21.66 -7.49
C GLN A 296 -6.40 -20.86 -8.69
N LEU A 297 -6.43 -19.53 -8.64
CA LEU A 297 -5.96 -18.63 -9.70
C LEU A 297 -4.43 -18.52 -9.65
N ASP A 298 -3.73 -19.57 -10.04
CA ASP A 298 -2.27 -19.67 -9.90
C ASP A 298 -1.53 -18.58 -10.69
N PHE A 299 -1.89 -18.38 -11.97
CA PHE A 299 -1.22 -17.37 -12.80
C PHE A 299 -1.57 -15.95 -12.34
N LEU A 300 -2.80 -15.69 -11.91
CA LEU A 300 -3.18 -14.40 -11.32
C LEU A 300 -2.37 -14.12 -10.05
N ASN A 301 -2.18 -15.11 -9.18
CA ASN A 301 -1.36 -14.96 -7.98
C ASN A 301 0.10 -14.68 -8.32
N ARG A 302 0.67 -15.38 -9.30
CA ARG A 302 2.02 -15.13 -9.80
C ARG A 302 2.17 -13.72 -10.39
N PHE A 303 1.19 -13.30 -11.17
CA PHE A 303 1.13 -11.95 -11.74
C PHE A 303 1.06 -10.88 -10.65
N LEU A 304 0.20 -11.02 -9.65
CA LEU A 304 0.08 -10.08 -8.53
C LEU A 304 1.35 -10.03 -7.67
N ASN A 305 2.02 -11.17 -7.46
CA ASN A 305 3.32 -11.21 -6.80
C ASN A 305 4.34 -10.36 -7.58
N GLU A 306 4.38 -10.48 -8.90
CA GLU A 306 5.32 -9.72 -9.74
C GLU A 306 4.99 -8.23 -9.77
N VAL A 307 3.70 -7.87 -9.86
CA VAL A 307 3.28 -6.46 -9.72
C VAL A 307 3.73 -5.87 -8.39
N THR A 308 3.48 -6.58 -7.28
CA THR A 308 3.84 -6.08 -5.94
C THR A 308 5.35 -6.14 -5.67
N ARG A 309 6.10 -6.97 -6.39
CA ARG A 309 7.57 -6.95 -6.35
C ARG A 309 8.12 -5.70 -7.05
N ILE A 310 7.70 -5.44 -8.29
CA ILE A 310 8.22 -4.32 -9.10
C ILE A 310 7.71 -2.96 -8.57
N HIS A 311 6.46 -2.89 -8.13
CA HIS A 311 5.83 -1.68 -7.64
C HIS A 311 5.72 -1.68 -6.09
N SER A 312 6.83 -1.95 -5.43
CA SER A 312 6.95 -2.08 -3.98
C SER A 312 6.97 -0.74 -3.24
N PRO A 313 6.74 -0.75 -1.91
CA PRO A 313 6.99 0.39 -1.04
C PRO A 313 8.43 0.89 -1.17
N LEU A 314 8.56 2.22 -1.34
CA LEU A 314 9.83 2.86 -1.66
C LEU A 314 10.76 2.99 -0.45
N LEU A 315 10.26 3.60 0.62
CA LEU A 315 11.02 3.91 1.82
C LEU A 315 10.13 3.84 3.05
N GLN A 316 10.58 3.12 4.03
CA GLN A 316 10.02 3.10 5.39
C GLN A 316 11.11 3.53 6.37
N THR A 317 10.73 4.12 7.48
CA THR A 317 11.70 4.59 8.48
C THR A 317 11.39 4.04 9.87
N ARG A 318 12.45 3.84 10.63
CA ARG A 318 12.46 3.56 12.06
C ARG A 318 13.41 4.53 12.75
N ARG A 319 13.26 4.65 14.07
CA ARG A 319 14.22 5.35 14.92
C ARG A 319 14.69 4.37 16.00
N SER A 320 15.98 4.29 16.24
CA SER A 320 16.50 3.47 17.33
C SER A 320 16.10 4.05 18.70
N THR A 321 15.62 3.20 19.60
CA THR A 321 15.25 3.58 20.99
C THR A 321 16.41 3.38 21.98
N THR A 322 17.45 2.72 21.53
CA THR A 322 18.72 2.47 22.25
C THR A 322 19.87 2.49 21.25
N ALA A 323 21.10 2.39 21.71
CA ALA A 323 22.22 2.10 20.84
C ALA A 323 22.07 0.68 20.25
N VAL A 324 22.20 0.54 18.92
CA VAL A 324 22.02 -0.74 18.21
C VAL A 324 23.20 -1.03 17.30
N GLU A 325 23.57 -2.30 17.21
CA GLU A 325 24.56 -2.78 16.24
C GLU A 325 23.85 -3.41 15.04
N LEU A 326 24.14 -2.92 13.84
CA LEU A 326 23.56 -3.42 12.60
C LEU A 326 24.55 -3.30 11.45
N GLY A 327 24.79 -4.40 10.74
CA GLY A 327 25.71 -4.43 9.58
C GLY A 327 27.15 -4.07 9.90
N GLY A 328 27.60 -4.27 11.15
CA GLY A 328 28.94 -3.92 11.62
C GLY A 328 29.13 -2.46 12.04
N PHE A 329 28.03 -1.66 12.02
CA PHE A 329 28.03 -0.27 12.49
C PHE A 329 27.25 -0.16 13.80
N THR A 330 27.69 0.75 14.68
CA THR A 330 26.99 1.11 15.92
C THR A 330 26.19 2.39 15.70
N PHE A 331 24.88 2.30 15.84
CA PHE A 331 23.95 3.42 15.71
C PHE A 331 23.50 3.88 17.10
N PRO A 332 23.80 5.12 17.51
CA PRO A 332 23.32 5.69 18.77
C PRO A 332 21.80 5.73 18.84
N GLU A 333 21.25 5.83 20.05
CA GLU A 333 19.84 6.14 20.30
C GLU A 333 19.39 7.37 19.48
N GLY A 334 18.15 7.34 18.98
CA GLY A 334 17.56 8.42 18.18
C GLY A 334 17.99 8.42 16.71
N THR A 335 18.79 7.46 16.25
CA THR A 335 19.23 7.38 14.86
C THR A 335 18.07 6.99 13.94
N ASN A 336 17.90 7.73 12.83
CA ASN A 336 16.90 7.36 11.82
C ASN A 336 17.48 6.29 10.88
N ILE A 337 16.85 5.13 10.87
CA ILE A 337 17.19 4.00 10.02
C ILE A 337 16.04 3.79 9.04
N GLY A 338 16.34 3.82 7.75
CA GLY A 338 15.38 3.55 6.68
C GLY A 338 15.58 2.15 6.10
N TYR A 339 14.57 1.67 5.37
CA TYR A 339 14.71 0.50 4.51
C TYR A 339 13.86 0.63 3.26
N SER A 340 14.36 0.08 2.17
CA SER A 340 13.67 0.13 0.88
C SER A 340 13.32 -1.28 0.41
N ILE A 341 12.02 -1.60 0.43
CA ILE A 341 11.53 -2.86 -0.15
C ILE A 341 11.78 -2.85 -1.66
N ALA A 342 11.62 -1.69 -2.32
CA ALA A 342 11.90 -1.56 -3.76
C ALA A 342 13.36 -1.88 -4.11
N ALA A 343 14.33 -1.47 -3.29
CA ALA A 343 15.73 -1.83 -3.48
C ALA A 343 15.96 -3.34 -3.25
N ILE A 344 15.39 -3.91 -2.19
CA ILE A 344 15.51 -5.35 -1.90
C ILE A 344 14.90 -6.20 -3.02
N HIS A 345 13.69 -5.84 -3.49
CA HIS A 345 12.99 -6.57 -4.53
C HIS A 345 13.61 -6.43 -5.93
N ARG A 346 14.52 -5.48 -6.11
CA ARG A 346 15.29 -5.28 -7.35
C ARG A 346 16.77 -5.63 -7.21
N ASN A 347 17.16 -6.23 -6.09
CA ASN A 347 18.52 -6.69 -5.91
C ASN A 347 18.79 -7.92 -6.80
N PRO A 348 19.78 -7.88 -7.72
CA PRO A 348 20.08 -8.98 -8.63
C PRO A 348 20.62 -10.24 -7.94
N HIS A 349 21.12 -10.12 -6.70
CA HIS A 349 21.53 -11.28 -5.90
C HIS A 349 20.34 -12.04 -5.30
N LEU A 350 19.16 -11.40 -5.23
CA LEU A 350 17.94 -11.99 -4.68
C LEU A 350 16.93 -12.37 -5.76
N PHE A 351 16.88 -11.60 -6.84
CA PHE A 351 15.95 -11.79 -7.96
C PHE A 351 16.73 -11.72 -9.29
N THR A 352 16.76 -12.81 -10.02
CA THR A 352 17.39 -12.86 -11.36
C THR A 352 16.64 -11.91 -12.30
N GLU A 353 17.35 -11.11 -13.09
CA GLU A 353 16.78 -10.10 -14.00
C GLU A 353 15.69 -9.25 -13.30
N PRO A 354 16.07 -8.50 -12.23
CA PRO A 354 15.10 -7.91 -11.32
C PRO A 354 14.19 -6.85 -11.96
N ASP A 355 14.60 -6.23 -13.07
CA ASP A 355 13.81 -5.22 -13.78
C ASP A 355 12.89 -5.82 -14.84
N THR A 356 13.03 -7.11 -15.15
CA THR A 356 12.15 -7.83 -16.06
C THR A 356 10.88 -8.23 -15.34
N PHE A 357 9.72 -7.84 -15.91
CA PHE A 357 8.41 -8.28 -15.43
C PHE A 357 8.14 -9.70 -15.89
N ASP A 358 8.22 -10.66 -15.00
CA ASP A 358 8.09 -12.09 -15.29
C ASP A 358 7.26 -12.81 -14.20
N PRO A 359 5.94 -13.05 -14.45
CA PRO A 359 5.10 -13.82 -13.53
C PRO A 359 5.57 -15.27 -13.33
N ASP A 360 6.25 -15.88 -14.30
CA ASP A 360 6.71 -17.26 -14.19
C ASP A 360 7.87 -17.44 -13.22
N ARG A 361 8.49 -16.35 -12.82
CA ARG A 361 9.42 -16.28 -11.69
C ARG A 361 8.84 -16.94 -10.41
N TRP A 362 7.54 -16.85 -10.22
CA TRP A 362 6.78 -17.34 -9.06
C TRP A 362 6.20 -18.74 -9.26
N SER A 363 6.41 -19.36 -10.42
CA SER A 363 5.99 -20.75 -10.63
C SER A 363 6.74 -21.71 -9.68
N PRO A 364 6.24 -22.92 -9.44
CA PRO A 364 6.90 -23.88 -8.53
C PRO A 364 8.36 -24.19 -8.88
N THR A 365 8.74 -24.01 -10.16
CA THR A 365 10.11 -24.19 -10.67
C THR A 365 10.80 -22.85 -10.97
N GLY A 366 10.14 -21.75 -10.73
CA GLY A 366 10.63 -20.39 -11.04
C GLY A 366 11.74 -19.93 -10.10
N SER A 367 12.47 -18.90 -10.53
CA SER A 367 13.65 -18.39 -9.80
C SER A 367 13.32 -17.82 -8.42
N ALA A 368 12.08 -17.38 -8.19
CA ALA A 368 11.64 -16.83 -6.91
C ALA A 368 10.72 -17.77 -6.09
N ALA A 369 10.50 -19.00 -6.53
CA ALA A 369 9.61 -19.96 -5.87
C ALA A 369 9.90 -20.16 -4.35
N LYS A 370 11.16 -20.04 -3.95
CA LYS A 370 11.61 -20.18 -2.56
C LYS A 370 12.24 -18.90 -1.99
N CYS A 371 11.98 -17.75 -2.63
CA CYS A 371 12.56 -16.49 -2.20
C CYS A 371 11.96 -16.01 -0.88
N LYS A 372 12.76 -16.01 0.18
CA LYS A 372 12.34 -15.52 1.50
C LYS A 372 12.36 -14.00 1.61
N SER A 373 13.01 -13.32 0.65
CA SER A 373 13.19 -11.87 0.66
C SER A 373 12.00 -11.11 0.03
N PHE A 374 10.95 -11.82 -0.39
CA PHE A 374 9.72 -11.21 -0.90
C PHE A 374 8.84 -10.73 0.25
N ALA A 375 8.72 -9.42 0.39
CA ALA A 375 8.08 -8.78 1.54
C ALA A 375 7.20 -7.57 1.15
N PRO A 376 6.23 -7.70 0.21
CA PRO A 376 5.44 -6.57 -0.29
C PRO A 376 4.57 -5.92 0.80
N PHE A 377 4.24 -6.67 1.85
CA PHE A 377 3.46 -6.23 3.01
C PHE A 377 4.33 -6.03 4.26
N SER A 378 5.65 -5.85 4.11
CA SER A 378 6.62 -5.84 5.20
C SER A 378 6.69 -7.18 5.97
N ILE A 379 7.55 -7.24 7.00
CA ILE A 379 7.79 -8.44 7.82
C ILE A 379 7.71 -8.11 9.31
N GLY A 380 7.73 -9.14 10.14
CA GLY A 380 7.74 -9.00 11.60
C GLY A 380 6.39 -8.62 12.20
N ASN A 381 6.44 -8.10 13.43
CA ASN A 381 5.25 -7.74 14.20
C ASN A 381 4.45 -6.58 13.60
N GLN A 382 5.09 -5.75 12.77
CA GLN A 382 4.47 -4.63 12.06
C GLN A 382 4.14 -4.94 10.59
N LYS A 383 4.06 -6.23 10.20
CA LYS A 383 3.52 -6.64 8.91
C LYS A 383 2.11 -6.10 8.72
N CYS A 384 1.73 -5.72 7.49
CA CYS A 384 0.41 -5.18 7.19
C CYS A 384 -0.71 -6.05 7.77
N ILE A 385 -1.61 -5.46 8.55
CA ILE A 385 -2.76 -6.15 9.16
C ILE A 385 -3.78 -6.54 8.10
N GLY A 386 -3.95 -5.71 7.06
CA GLY A 386 -4.93 -5.89 5.99
C GLY A 386 -4.43 -6.70 4.79
N HIS A 387 -3.29 -7.41 4.89
CA HIS A 387 -2.70 -8.07 3.72
C HIS A 387 -3.65 -9.08 3.03
N ASN A 388 -4.40 -9.87 3.79
CA ASN A 388 -5.36 -10.83 3.24
C ASN A 388 -6.56 -10.12 2.60
N TYR A 389 -7.08 -9.06 3.23
CA TYR A 389 -8.13 -8.22 2.64
C TYR A 389 -7.68 -7.62 1.31
N ALA A 390 -6.49 -7.01 1.29
CA ALA A 390 -5.93 -6.42 0.08
C ALA A 390 -5.77 -7.47 -1.03
N TRP A 391 -5.30 -8.68 -0.68
CA TRP A 391 -5.13 -9.76 -1.66
C TRP A 391 -6.45 -10.16 -2.29
N ILE A 392 -7.50 -10.39 -1.48
CA ILE A 392 -8.86 -10.68 -1.95
C ILE A 392 -9.40 -9.55 -2.84
N ALA A 393 -9.19 -8.28 -2.42
CA ALA A 393 -9.63 -7.13 -3.20
C ALA A 393 -8.93 -7.05 -4.56
N LEU A 394 -7.61 -7.31 -4.61
CA LEU A 394 -6.85 -7.35 -5.85
C LEU A 394 -7.34 -8.46 -6.78
N GLN A 395 -7.37 -9.71 -6.30
CA GLN A 395 -7.79 -10.87 -7.09
C GLN A 395 -9.21 -10.71 -7.65
N THR A 396 -10.15 -10.34 -6.79
CA THR A 396 -11.56 -10.19 -7.15
C THR A 396 -11.77 -9.07 -8.17
N THR A 397 -11.11 -7.91 -7.96
CA THR A 397 -11.23 -6.78 -8.88
C THR A 397 -10.64 -7.12 -10.25
N VAL A 398 -9.45 -7.72 -10.28
CA VAL A 398 -8.79 -8.12 -11.54
C VAL A 398 -9.63 -9.13 -12.29
N HIS A 399 -10.15 -10.14 -11.58
CA HIS A 399 -11.06 -11.12 -12.18
C HIS A 399 -12.29 -10.46 -12.83
N SER A 400 -13.01 -9.60 -12.09
CA SER A 400 -14.22 -8.94 -12.60
C SER A 400 -13.94 -8.05 -13.82
N LEU A 401 -12.84 -7.29 -13.79
CA LEU A 401 -12.49 -6.38 -14.87
C LEU A 401 -12.02 -7.13 -16.13
N LEU A 402 -11.13 -8.12 -15.97
CA LEU A 402 -10.55 -8.88 -17.10
C LEU A 402 -11.53 -9.90 -17.70
N SER A 403 -12.57 -10.28 -16.97
CA SER A 403 -13.66 -11.13 -17.52
C SER A 403 -14.45 -10.40 -18.61
N LYS A 404 -14.45 -9.07 -18.62
CA LYS A 404 -15.26 -8.25 -19.54
C LYS A 404 -14.46 -7.41 -20.50
N TRP A 405 -13.30 -6.90 -20.06
CA TRP A 405 -12.58 -5.85 -20.74
C TRP A 405 -11.14 -6.19 -21.08
N GLU A 406 -10.73 -5.79 -22.26
CA GLU A 406 -9.35 -5.58 -22.65
C GLU A 406 -9.00 -4.11 -22.46
N PHE A 407 -7.79 -3.85 -22.00
CA PHE A 407 -7.30 -2.51 -21.71
C PHE A 407 -6.22 -2.13 -22.71
N GLN A 408 -6.44 -1.04 -23.46
CA GLN A 408 -5.48 -0.50 -24.41
C GLN A 408 -4.94 0.86 -23.90
N PRO A 409 -3.62 1.07 -23.90
CA PRO A 409 -3.06 2.34 -23.46
C PRO A 409 -3.44 3.45 -24.45
N VAL A 410 -3.82 4.61 -23.93
CA VAL A 410 -4.05 5.82 -24.75
C VAL A 410 -2.72 6.54 -24.95
N ALA A 411 -2.25 6.63 -26.19
CA ALA A 411 -0.88 7.04 -26.56
C ALA A 411 -0.50 8.52 -26.29
N THR A 412 -1.42 9.35 -25.79
CA THR A 412 -1.27 10.81 -25.81
C THR A 412 -0.71 11.45 -24.54
N GLU A 413 -0.59 10.74 -23.43
CA GLU A 413 -0.14 11.33 -22.17
C GLU A 413 1.15 10.69 -21.63
N LYS A 414 2.14 11.55 -21.31
CA LYS A 414 3.29 11.12 -20.50
C LYS A 414 2.79 10.76 -19.11
N LEU A 415 2.82 9.49 -18.78
CA LEU A 415 2.44 8.99 -17.46
C LEU A 415 3.38 9.58 -16.39
N ARG A 416 2.83 10.33 -15.44
CA ARG A 416 3.58 10.90 -14.33
C ARG A 416 3.39 10.04 -13.10
N ARG A 417 4.51 9.65 -12.49
CA ARG A 417 4.47 8.99 -11.16
C ARG A 417 4.18 10.03 -10.08
N VAL A 418 3.32 9.67 -9.16
CA VAL A 418 3.01 10.43 -7.93
C VAL A 418 3.69 9.71 -6.78
N MET A 419 4.37 10.50 -5.94
CA MET A 419 4.98 9.97 -4.73
C MET A 419 3.90 9.54 -3.73
N GLY A 420 4.12 8.41 -3.09
CA GLY A 420 3.28 7.82 -2.05
C GLY A 420 4.05 6.74 -1.32
N PRO A 421 3.45 6.06 -0.33
CA PRO A 421 4.03 4.87 0.29
C PRO A 421 4.40 3.82 -0.76
N ILE A 422 3.53 3.62 -1.74
CA ILE A 422 3.81 2.95 -3.02
C ILE A 422 3.78 4.03 -4.10
N PRO A 423 4.87 4.26 -4.86
CA PRO A 423 4.83 5.19 -5.98
C PRO A 423 3.72 4.79 -6.96
N ALA A 424 2.81 5.69 -7.24
CA ALA A 424 1.64 5.42 -8.07
C ALA A 424 1.68 6.23 -9.38
N MET A 425 0.83 5.88 -10.33
CA MET A 425 0.55 6.75 -11.46
C MET A 425 -0.42 7.84 -11.06
N GLY A 426 -0.18 9.08 -11.46
CA GLY A 426 -1.08 10.20 -11.21
C GLY A 426 -2.40 10.06 -11.97
N ARG A 427 -2.33 9.57 -13.22
CA ARG A 427 -3.46 9.26 -14.11
C ARG A 427 -3.14 8.03 -14.94
N LEU A 428 -4.16 7.26 -15.30
CA LEU A 428 -4.04 6.11 -16.20
C LEU A 428 -5.25 6.06 -17.15
N PRO A 429 -5.26 6.85 -18.23
CA PRO A 429 -6.29 6.74 -19.27
C PRO A 429 -6.12 5.46 -20.06
N LEU A 430 -7.15 4.63 -20.12
CA LEU A 430 -7.21 3.38 -20.85
C LEU A 430 -8.47 3.33 -21.70
N GLU A 431 -8.35 2.88 -22.97
CA GLU A 431 -9.48 2.50 -23.77
C GLU A 431 -9.92 1.09 -23.38
N VAL A 432 -11.21 0.91 -23.09
CA VAL A 432 -11.78 -0.40 -22.78
C VAL A 432 -12.44 -1.01 -24.00
N ARG A 433 -12.08 -2.25 -24.31
CA ARG A 433 -12.65 -3.04 -25.42
C ARG A 433 -13.28 -4.31 -24.87
N PRO A 434 -14.46 -4.71 -25.36
CA PRO A 434 -15.03 -5.98 -24.94
C PRO A 434 -14.07 -7.13 -25.23
N VAL A 435 -13.96 -8.06 -24.28
CA VAL A 435 -13.22 -9.30 -24.55
C VAL A 435 -13.90 -10.01 -25.71
N SER A 436 -13.16 -10.24 -26.79
CA SER A 436 -13.64 -11.11 -27.87
C SER A 436 -13.79 -12.51 -27.27
N VAL A 437 -15.02 -13.02 -27.26
CA VAL A 437 -15.30 -14.42 -26.89
C VAL A 437 -14.37 -15.28 -27.74
N LEU A 438 -13.39 -15.93 -27.13
CA LEU A 438 -12.51 -16.85 -27.82
C LEU A 438 -13.41 -17.90 -28.50
N SER A 439 -13.52 -17.79 -29.83
CA SER A 439 -14.24 -18.80 -30.62
C SER A 439 -13.66 -20.17 -30.27
N PRO A 440 -14.49 -21.23 -30.07
CA PRO A 440 -14.03 -22.57 -29.70
C PRO A 440 -13.05 -23.23 -30.68
N ARG A 441 -12.67 -22.54 -31.74
CA ARG A 441 -11.85 -23.06 -32.87
C ARG A 441 -10.33 -22.91 -32.70
N GLN A 442 -9.81 -22.43 -31.56
CA GLN A 442 -8.36 -22.40 -31.32
C GLN A 442 -7.90 -23.40 -30.23
N LYS A 443 -8.69 -24.49 -30.05
CA LYS A 443 -8.21 -25.69 -29.38
C LYS A 443 -7.70 -26.65 -30.47
N LEU A 444 -6.44 -26.52 -30.86
CA LEU A 444 -5.66 -27.58 -31.51
C LEU A 444 -4.19 -27.36 -31.18
#